data_fbda90b2e5c6fc8bbc9a0209fe6297fd
#
_entry.id   fbda90b2e5c6fc8bbc9a0209fe6297fd
#
_cell.length_a   1.000
_cell.length_b   1.000
_cell.length_c   1.000
_cell.angle_alpha   90.00
_cell.angle_beta   90.00
_cell.angle_gamma   90.00
#
_symmetry.space_group_name_H-M   'P 1'
#
loop_
_entity.id
_entity.type
_entity.pdbx_description
1 polymer ?
#
loop_
_entity_poly.entity_id
_entity_poly.type
_entity_poly.pdbx_seq_one_letter_code
_entity_poly.pdbx_strand_id
1 'polypeptide(L)'
;MGHVRAANREKQRYDTRKYFVAASPRRSGSEIGRGMPGCCRALAWFFVGNNQIWCSMSAALVFKNLTLGYDRLPAVQQLDTEIQEGSLTAIVGPNGAGKSTLLKGVTGALSPLEGQVHIDGFRDEEIAYLPQQSEIDRSFPICVVDLVAMGLWHKIGAFGRLRPAMPARLDAAIAAVGLTGFEKRSIGSLSGGQMQRALFARLLLQDARLVLLDEPFAAIDSKTMKDLINLIKDWHSEGRTVLAVLHDNNTVGAHFPQTMMLARELVAHGPTSKVLTSENQFRARQMCEACAGTPHVCGKTAA
;
A
#
# COMPACT_ATOMS: atom_id res chain seq x y z
N MET A 1 45.53 29.40 16.21
CA MET A 1 44.40 30.22 15.71
C MET A 1 43.93 29.59 14.44
N GLY A 2 42.86 28.84 14.46
CA GLY A 2 42.29 28.15 13.28
C GLY A 2 40.81 27.96 13.51
N HIS A 3 39.99 28.80 12.88
CA HIS A 3 38.54 28.75 12.99
C HIS A 3 37.99 27.51 12.28
N VAL A 4 37.37 26.61 13.05
CA VAL A 4 36.51 25.52 12.54
C VAL A 4 35.17 26.13 12.18
N ARG A 5 34.88 26.25 10.89
CA ARG A 5 33.53 26.58 10.40
C ARG A 5 32.62 25.40 10.57
N ALA A 6 31.66 25.49 11.47
CA ALA A 6 30.53 24.59 11.60
C ALA A 6 29.62 24.77 10.38
N ALA A 7 29.57 23.75 9.52
CA ALA A 7 28.62 23.69 8.44
C ALA A 7 27.23 23.41 8.98
N ASN A 8 26.37 24.41 8.86
CA ASN A 8 24.95 24.36 9.17
C ASN A 8 24.26 23.40 8.18
N ARG A 9 23.97 22.17 8.62
CA ARG A 9 23.15 21.23 7.86
C ARG A 9 21.68 21.61 8.07
N GLU A 10 21.16 22.44 7.19
CA GLU A 10 19.72 22.64 7.05
C GLU A 10 19.03 21.29 6.85
N LYS A 11 18.06 21.04 7.72
CA LYS A 11 17.12 19.91 7.58
C LYS A 11 16.28 20.14 6.32
N GLN A 12 16.68 19.56 5.21
CA GLN A 12 15.81 19.42 4.05
C GLN A 12 14.60 18.58 4.47
N ARG A 13 13.50 19.24 4.76
CA ARG A 13 12.17 18.60 4.83
C ARG A 13 11.84 18.14 3.42
N TYR A 14 11.57 16.85 3.25
CA TYR A 14 11.06 16.29 2.01
C TYR A 14 9.65 16.86 1.77
N ASP A 15 9.56 17.92 1.02
CA ASP A 15 8.28 18.50 0.56
C ASP A 15 7.92 17.85 -0.78
N THR A 16 7.18 16.74 -0.70
CA THR A 16 6.69 16.01 -1.88
C THR A 16 5.81 16.88 -2.77
N ARG A 17 5.20 17.95 -2.25
CA ARG A 17 4.34 18.87 -3.00
C ARG A 17 5.09 19.63 -4.11
N LYS A 18 6.39 19.86 -3.95
CA LYS A 18 7.19 20.56 -4.98
C LYS A 18 7.34 19.79 -6.28
N TYR A 19 7.18 18.47 -6.27
CA TYR A 19 7.43 17.61 -7.43
C TYR A 19 6.18 17.21 -8.20
N PHE A 20 4.97 17.47 -7.65
CA PHE A 20 3.70 17.05 -8.24
C PHE A 20 2.78 18.18 -8.76
N VAL A 21 3.09 19.45 -8.53
CA VAL A 21 2.19 20.59 -8.84
C VAL A 21 2.25 21.07 -10.31
N ALA A 22 3.00 20.46 -11.20
CA ALA A 22 3.18 20.97 -12.57
C ALA A 22 2.61 20.06 -13.66
N ALA A 23 1.33 19.65 -13.60
CA ALA A 23 0.63 19.12 -14.78
C ALA A 23 -0.91 19.04 -14.61
N SER A 24 -1.57 20.13 -14.25
CA SER A 24 -3.00 20.29 -14.53
C SER A 24 -3.17 21.25 -15.70
N PRO A 25 -3.68 20.87 -16.86
CA PRO A 25 -4.05 21.82 -17.89
C PRO A 25 -5.28 22.60 -17.41
N ARG A 26 -5.10 23.89 -17.19
CA ARG A 26 -6.21 24.84 -17.02
C ARG A 26 -7.06 24.78 -18.29
N ARG A 27 -8.27 24.29 -18.20
CA ARG A 27 -9.30 24.55 -19.21
C ARG A 27 -9.75 25.99 -19.05
N SER A 28 -9.39 26.80 -20.00
CA SER A 28 -9.96 28.13 -20.24
C SER A 28 -11.40 27.98 -20.74
N GLY A 29 -12.21 28.90 -20.29
CA GLY A 29 -13.63 28.89 -20.29
C GLY A 29 -14.37 29.08 -21.62
N SER A 30 -15.67 29.15 -21.39
CA SER A 30 -16.78 29.57 -22.24
C SER A 30 -17.29 28.58 -23.29
N GLU A 31 -18.45 27.97 -22.99
CA GLU A 31 -19.68 28.27 -23.74
C GLU A 31 -20.88 27.54 -23.13
N ILE A 32 -21.97 28.28 -23.00
CA ILE A 32 -23.29 27.87 -22.53
C ILE A 32 -23.97 27.06 -23.64
N GLY A 33 -24.39 25.82 -23.36
CA GLY A 33 -25.15 25.02 -24.33
C GLY A 33 -25.83 23.80 -23.70
N ARG A 34 -27.13 23.90 -23.55
CA ARG A 34 -28.15 22.92 -23.10
C ARG A 34 -27.90 21.48 -23.48
N GLY A 35 -28.11 20.58 -22.50
CA GLY A 35 -28.32 19.15 -22.76
C GLY A 35 -27.83 18.26 -21.60
N MET A 36 -28.70 17.96 -20.63
CA MET A 36 -28.55 16.76 -19.79
C MET A 36 -28.76 15.50 -20.65
N PRO A 37 -28.18 14.32 -20.33
CA PRO A 37 -28.29 13.65 -19.03
C PRO A 37 -27.08 12.78 -18.60
N GLY A 38 -27.05 12.48 -17.34
CA GLY A 38 -26.58 11.18 -16.88
C GLY A 38 -25.27 11.15 -16.10
N CYS A 39 -25.43 10.74 -14.84
CA CYS A 39 -24.45 10.30 -13.84
C CYS A 39 -23.89 11.32 -12.86
N CYS A 40 -24.80 12.00 -12.15
CA CYS A 40 -24.56 12.33 -10.75
C CYS A 40 -24.80 11.05 -9.93
N ARG A 41 -23.74 10.31 -9.60
CA ARG A 41 -23.82 9.31 -8.54
C ARG A 41 -24.01 10.05 -7.21
N ALA A 42 -25.20 9.90 -6.68
CA ALA A 42 -25.86 10.57 -5.60
C ALA A 42 -24.99 10.68 -4.34
N LEU A 43 -24.68 11.90 -3.94
CA LEU A 43 -24.55 12.28 -2.55
C LEU A 43 -25.95 12.09 -1.91
N ALA A 44 -26.19 10.95 -1.29
CA ALA A 44 -27.38 10.76 -0.48
C ALA A 44 -27.18 11.51 0.83
N TRP A 45 -27.70 12.74 0.89
CA TRP A 45 -27.86 13.48 2.14
C TRP A 45 -29.08 12.94 2.88
N PHE A 46 -28.84 12.18 3.92
CA PHE A 46 -29.91 11.88 4.90
C PHE A 46 -29.82 12.91 6.03
N PHE A 47 -30.76 13.84 6.07
CA PHE A 47 -31.02 14.69 7.21
C PHE A 47 -31.86 13.89 8.23
N VAL A 48 -31.27 13.46 9.32
CA VAL A 48 -31.98 13.08 10.53
C VAL A 48 -31.42 13.95 11.66
N GLY A 49 -32.31 14.68 12.29
CA GLY A 49 -32.02 15.76 13.25
C GLY A 49 -31.07 15.34 14.37
N ASN A 50 -30.07 16.07 14.49
CA ASN A 50 -29.07 16.49 15.45
C ASN A 50 -27.68 16.49 14.80
N ASN A 51 -27.33 17.60 14.22
CA ASN A 51 -25.99 18.16 13.94
C ASN A 51 -24.76 17.22 13.91
N GLN A 52 -24.83 16.05 13.27
CA GLN A 52 -23.66 15.26 12.89
C GLN A 52 -23.72 14.99 11.39
N ILE A 53 -22.84 15.65 10.64
CA ILE A 53 -22.61 15.36 9.22
C ILE A 53 -21.83 14.05 9.16
N TRP A 54 -22.53 12.93 8.93
CA TRP A 54 -21.91 11.66 8.58
C TRP A 54 -21.52 11.74 7.11
N CYS A 55 -20.24 12.00 6.85
CA CYS A 55 -19.67 11.73 5.53
C CYS A 55 -19.66 10.21 5.37
N SER A 56 -20.51 9.66 4.51
CA SER A 56 -20.46 8.24 4.15
C SER A 56 -19.14 8.00 3.42
N MET A 57 -18.13 7.53 4.15
CA MET A 57 -16.86 7.10 3.53
C MET A 57 -17.16 5.85 2.71
N SER A 58 -16.88 5.90 1.41
CA SER A 58 -16.98 4.71 0.56
C SER A 58 -15.92 3.68 0.94
N ALA A 59 -16.29 2.39 0.91
CA ALA A 59 -15.32 1.33 1.09
C ALA A 59 -14.43 1.22 -0.16
N ALA A 60 -13.12 1.18 0.04
CA ALA A 60 -12.14 0.94 -1.01
C ALA A 60 -12.04 -0.54 -1.37
N LEU A 61 -12.09 -1.40 -0.34
CA LEU A 61 -12.04 -2.85 -0.46
C LEU A 61 -13.15 -3.45 0.38
N VAL A 62 -13.86 -4.42 -0.19
CA VAL A 62 -14.86 -5.22 0.53
C VAL A 62 -14.55 -6.69 0.33
N PHE A 63 -14.31 -7.39 1.43
CA PHE A 63 -14.10 -8.83 1.47
C PHE A 63 -15.39 -9.49 1.89
N LYS A 64 -15.90 -10.44 1.06
CA LYS A 64 -17.15 -11.18 1.32
C LYS A 64 -16.88 -12.67 1.34
N ASN A 65 -16.94 -13.25 2.54
CA ASN A 65 -16.67 -14.68 2.80
C ASN A 65 -15.41 -15.16 2.08
N LEU A 66 -14.35 -14.33 2.09
CA LEU A 66 -13.17 -14.53 1.28
C LEU A 66 -12.29 -15.65 1.86
N THR A 67 -12.05 -16.69 1.06
CA THR A 67 -11.09 -17.75 1.35
C THR A 67 -10.02 -17.77 0.28
N LEU A 68 -8.75 -17.61 0.69
CA LEU A 68 -7.57 -17.61 -0.16
C LEU A 68 -6.61 -18.73 0.26
N GLY A 69 -5.95 -19.36 -0.70
CA GLY A 69 -5.00 -20.42 -0.40
C GLY A 69 -4.26 -20.95 -1.62
N TYR A 70 -3.37 -21.90 -1.38
CA TYR A 70 -2.56 -22.57 -2.39
C TYR A 70 -2.90 -24.06 -2.38
N ASP A 71 -3.01 -24.69 -3.55
CA ASP A 71 -3.27 -26.14 -3.69
C ASP A 71 -4.47 -26.62 -2.85
N ARG A 72 -5.53 -25.82 -2.78
CA ARG A 72 -6.74 -26.03 -1.97
C ARG A 72 -6.49 -26.01 -0.44
N LEU A 73 -5.31 -25.64 0.01
CA LEU A 73 -5.02 -25.41 1.42
C LEU A 73 -5.29 -23.93 1.74
N PRO A 74 -6.30 -23.60 2.56
CA PRO A 74 -6.63 -22.23 2.86
C PRO A 74 -5.58 -21.58 3.78
N ALA A 75 -5.10 -20.39 3.38
CA ALA A 75 -4.22 -19.55 4.18
C ALA A 75 -4.99 -18.40 4.85
N VAL A 76 -6.10 -17.94 4.22
CA VAL A 76 -7.09 -17.02 4.78
C VAL A 76 -8.45 -17.68 4.62
N GLN A 77 -9.28 -17.63 5.65
CA GLN A 77 -10.58 -18.30 5.67
C GLN A 77 -11.69 -17.32 6.07
N GLN A 78 -12.79 -17.37 5.31
CA GLN A 78 -14.06 -16.70 5.64
C GLN A 78 -13.88 -15.24 6.12
N LEU A 79 -13.02 -14.48 5.42
CA LEU A 79 -12.78 -13.10 5.75
C LEU A 79 -13.97 -12.23 5.30
N ASP A 80 -14.66 -11.62 6.27
CA ASP A 80 -15.72 -10.63 6.06
C ASP A 80 -15.31 -9.32 6.74
N THR A 81 -14.93 -8.32 5.93
CA THR A 81 -14.58 -6.99 6.44
C THR A 81 -14.47 -6.00 5.28
N GLU A 82 -14.35 -4.70 5.60
CA GLU A 82 -14.17 -3.65 4.61
C GLU A 82 -13.06 -2.68 5.00
N ILE A 83 -12.36 -2.13 4.03
CA ILE A 83 -11.34 -1.09 4.20
C ILE A 83 -11.90 0.20 3.61
N GLN A 84 -11.92 1.26 4.40
CA GLN A 84 -12.43 2.55 3.98
C GLN A 84 -11.47 3.26 3.02
N GLU A 85 -12.02 3.98 2.03
CA GLU A 85 -11.22 4.82 1.12
C GLU A 85 -10.49 5.91 1.91
N GLY A 86 -9.24 6.19 1.53
CA GLY A 86 -8.39 7.16 2.22
C GLY A 86 -7.87 6.70 3.58
N SER A 87 -8.10 5.43 4.00
CA SER A 87 -7.59 4.94 5.28
C SER A 87 -6.12 4.52 5.22
N LEU A 88 -5.44 4.61 6.36
CA LEU A 88 -4.11 4.05 6.60
C LEU A 88 -4.25 2.88 7.57
N THR A 89 -4.20 1.66 7.04
CA THR A 89 -4.50 0.43 7.78
C THR A 89 -3.28 -0.48 7.83
N ALA A 90 -2.89 -0.91 9.03
CA ALA A 90 -1.89 -1.96 9.22
C ALA A 90 -2.56 -3.33 9.25
N ILE A 91 -1.96 -4.33 8.58
CA ILE A 91 -2.31 -5.73 8.69
C ILE A 91 -1.28 -6.40 9.58
N VAL A 92 -1.72 -6.92 10.73
CA VAL A 92 -0.85 -7.57 11.72
C VAL A 92 -1.31 -9.00 11.97
N GLY A 93 -0.43 -9.81 12.55
CA GLY A 93 -0.71 -11.19 12.92
C GLY A 93 0.54 -12.05 12.91
N PRO A 94 0.47 -13.29 13.45
CA PRO A 94 1.61 -14.20 13.49
C PRO A 94 2.09 -14.60 12.07
N ASN A 95 3.27 -15.23 12.01
CA ASN A 95 3.76 -15.80 10.76
C ASN A 95 2.82 -16.93 10.31
N GLY A 96 2.55 -17.02 9.01
CA GLY A 96 1.60 -17.98 8.48
C GLY A 96 0.10 -17.58 8.64
N ALA A 97 -0.19 -16.38 9.14
CA ALA A 97 -1.55 -15.84 9.30
C ALA A 97 -2.27 -15.52 7.98
N GLY A 98 -1.59 -15.60 6.82
CA GLY A 98 -2.17 -15.30 5.52
C GLY A 98 -2.07 -13.84 5.07
N LYS A 99 -1.28 -13.00 5.76
CA LYS A 99 -1.19 -11.55 5.48
C LYS A 99 -0.75 -11.24 4.03
N SER A 100 0.37 -11.78 3.57
CA SER A 100 0.84 -11.62 2.19
C SER A 100 -0.09 -12.28 1.18
N THR A 101 -0.73 -13.40 1.55
CA THR A 101 -1.74 -14.08 0.75
C THR A 101 -2.96 -13.19 0.52
N LEU A 102 -3.39 -12.44 1.55
CA LEU A 102 -4.47 -11.47 1.43
C LEU A 102 -4.12 -10.35 0.44
N LEU A 103 -2.91 -9.77 0.51
CA LEU A 103 -2.48 -8.75 -0.45
C LEU A 103 -2.42 -9.30 -1.89
N LYS A 104 -1.98 -10.55 -2.07
CA LYS A 104 -2.00 -11.23 -3.39
C LYS A 104 -3.41 -11.46 -3.91
N GLY A 105 -4.37 -11.75 -3.02
CA GLY A 105 -5.79 -11.81 -3.39
C GLY A 105 -6.33 -10.45 -3.85
N VAL A 106 -5.97 -9.36 -3.16
CA VAL A 106 -6.38 -7.99 -3.54
C VAL A 106 -5.79 -7.59 -4.89
N THR A 107 -4.53 -7.95 -5.18
CA THR A 107 -3.90 -7.63 -6.48
C THR A 107 -4.37 -8.52 -7.63
N GLY A 108 -5.20 -9.54 -7.37
CA GLY A 108 -5.61 -10.52 -8.36
C GLY A 108 -4.52 -11.54 -8.74
N ALA A 109 -3.33 -11.47 -8.10
CA ALA A 109 -2.25 -12.45 -8.30
C ALA A 109 -2.61 -13.85 -7.77
N LEU A 110 -3.59 -13.93 -6.87
CA LEU A 110 -4.15 -15.17 -6.35
C LEU A 110 -5.68 -15.12 -6.44
N SER A 111 -6.27 -16.07 -7.14
CA SER A 111 -7.72 -16.20 -7.23
C SER A 111 -8.31 -16.76 -5.95
N PRO A 112 -9.46 -16.25 -5.48
CA PRO A 112 -10.18 -16.80 -4.34
C PRO A 112 -10.55 -18.28 -4.55
N LEU A 113 -10.43 -19.07 -3.48
CA LEU A 113 -10.99 -20.43 -3.42
C LEU A 113 -12.51 -20.37 -3.20
N GLU A 114 -12.94 -19.42 -2.34
CA GLU A 114 -14.35 -19.13 -2.05
C GLU A 114 -14.51 -17.63 -1.78
N GLY A 115 -15.73 -17.13 -1.96
CA GLY A 115 -16.03 -15.72 -1.73
C GLY A 115 -15.44 -14.79 -2.79
N GLN A 116 -15.30 -13.52 -2.47
CA GLN A 116 -14.85 -12.52 -3.44
C GLN A 116 -14.24 -11.28 -2.78
N VAL A 117 -13.34 -10.62 -3.52
CA VAL A 117 -12.81 -9.30 -3.22
C VAL A 117 -13.45 -8.31 -4.17
N HIS A 118 -14.10 -7.28 -3.62
CA HIS A 118 -14.57 -6.15 -4.41
C HIS A 118 -13.63 -4.97 -4.18
N ILE A 119 -13.20 -4.35 -5.27
CA ILE A 119 -12.38 -3.14 -5.27
C ILE A 119 -13.21 -2.06 -5.94
N ASP A 120 -13.77 -1.16 -5.14
CA ASP A 120 -14.68 -0.14 -5.64
C ASP A 120 -13.96 1.18 -5.90
N GLY A 121 -14.16 1.72 -7.10
CA GLY A 121 -13.66 3.06 -7.46
C GLY A 121 -12.20 3.14 -7.89
N PHE A 122 -11.49 2.01 -8.03
CA PHE A 122 -10.10 1.96 -8.50
C PHE A 122 -9.98 1.14 -9.77
N ARG A 123 -9.14 1.62 -10.70
CA ARG A 123 -8.70 0.87 -11.87
C ARG A 123 -7.41 0.12 -11.53
N ASP A 124 -7.06 -0.91 -12.26
CA ASP A 124 -5.84 -1.71 -12.01
C ASP A 124 -4.56 -0.85 -11.97
N GLU A 125 -4.49 0.18 -12.81
CA GLU A 125 -3.38 1.13 -12.85
C GLU A 125 -3.28 2.05 -11.60
N GLU A 126 -4.36 2.16 -10.83
CA GLU A 126 -4.44 2.94 -9.59
C GLU A 126 -4.11 2.11 -8.35
N ILE A 127 -3.76 0.83 -8.53
CA ILE A 127 -3.34 -0.08 -7.47
C ILE A 127 -1.83 -0.29 -7.58
N ALA A 128 -1.10 0.04 -6.52
CA ALA A 128 0.33 -0.21 -6.43
C ALA A 128 0.62 -1.28 -5.38
N TYR A 129 1.48 -2.22 -5.72
CA TYR A 129 1.90 -3.30 -4.83
C TYR A 129 3.41 -3.32 -4.64
N LEU A 130 3.83 -3.32 -3.38
CA LEU A 130 5.19 -3.57 -2.94
C LEU A 130 5.25 -5.01 -2.42
N PRO A 131 5.84 -5.96 -3.15
CA PRO A 131 6.02 -7.33 -2.66
C PRO A 131 7.09 -7.40 -1.57
N GLN A 132 7.08 -8.48 -0.80
CA GLN A 132 8.13 -8.78 0.15
C GLN A 132 9.49 -8.88 -0.56
N GLN A 133 10.55 -8.38 0.08
CA GLN A 133 11.88 -8.29 -0.53
C GLN A 133 12.44 -9.65 -0.97
N SER A 134 12.06 -10.73 -0.27
CA SER A 134 12.44 -12.11 -0.59
C SER A 134 11.84 -12.64 -1.89
N GLU A 135 10.76 -12.03 -2.39
CA GLU A 135 10.12 -12.41 -3.65
C GLU A 135 10.78 -11.77 -4.89
N ILE A 136 11.71 -10.85 -4.68
CA ILE A 136 12.33 -10.10 -5.77
C ILE A 136 13.60 -10.82 -6.21
N ASP A 137 13.63 -11.24 -7.46
CA ASP A 137 14.84 -11.80 -8.06
C ASP A 137 15.88 -10.69 -8.33
N ARG A 138 16.89 -10.64 -7.47
CA ARG A 138 17.99 -9.68 -7.57
C ARG A 138 19.03 -10.05 -8.63
N SER A 139 18.99 -11.27 -9.18
CA SER A 139 19.87 -11.73 -10.24
C SER A 139 19.49 -11.15 -11.61
N PHE A 140 18.28 -10.61 -11.72
CA PHE A 140 17.79 -10.00 -12.95
C PHE A 140 18.65 -8.80 -13.35
N PRO A 141 19.20 -8.76 -14.59
CA PRO A 141 20.24 -7.80 -14.99
C PRO A 141 19.66 -6.43 -15.37
N ILE A 142 19.00 -5.76 -14.43
CA ILE A 142 18.49 -4.38 -14.62
C ILE A 142 19.17 -3.39 -13.67
N CYS A 143 19.16 -2.13 -14.05
CA CYS A 143 19.65 -1.04 -13.23
C CYS A 143 18.53 -0.43 -12.35
N VAL A 144 18.92 0.38 -11.37
CA VAL A 144 17.99 1.11 -10.49
C VAL A 144 17.03 1.96 -11.31
N VAL A 145 17.52 2.68 -12.30
CA VAL A 145 16.70 3.53 -13.19
C VAL A 145 15.62 2.72 -13.91
N ASP A 146 15.95 1.52 -14.38
CA ASP A 146 15.01 0.65 -15.09
C ASP A 146 13.93 0.11 -14.13
N LEU A 147 14.35 -0.34 -12.94
CA LEU A 147 13.41 -0.79 -11.90
C LEU A 147 12.41 0.31 -11.51
N VAL A 148 12.91 1.53 -11.31
CA VAL A 148 12.06 2.67 -10.95
C VAL A 148 11.15 3.07 -12.10
N ALA A 149 11.65 3.06 -13.35
CA ALA A 149 10.88 3.36 -14.55
C ALA A 149 9.71 2.40 -14.79
N MET A 150 9.77 1.16 -14.27
CA MET A 150 8.62 0.23 -14.29
C MET A 150 7.37 0.81 -13.63
N GLY A 151 7.50 1.77 -12.70
CA GLY A 151 6.36 2.50 -12.14
C GLY A 151 5.56 3.30 -13.16
N LEU A 152 6.13 3.59 -14.34
CA LEU A 152 5.46 4.28 -15.45
C LEU A 152 4.83 3.32 -16.47
N TRP A 153 4.95 2.01 -16.27
CA TRP A 153 4.56 1.01 -17.27
C TRP A 153 3.12 1.19 -17.78
N HIS A 154 2.18 1.41 -16.88
CA HIS A 154 0.78 1.64 -17.24
C HIS A 154 0.57 2.93 -18.06
N LYS A 155 1.42 3.93 -17.85
CA LYS A 155 1.35 5.23 -18.57
C LYS A 155 2.04 5.18 -19.93
N ILE A 156 3.01 4.27 -20.12
CA ILE A 156 3.83 4.15 -21.32
C ILE A 156 3.30 3.03 -22.22
N GLY A 157 2.85 1.92 -21.65
CA GLY A 157 2.53 0.69 -22.38
C GLY A 157 3.78 -0.04 -22.88
N ALA A 158 3.59 -1.27 -23.39
CA ALA A 158 4.69 -2.15 -23.81
C ALA A 158 5.51 -1.60 -24.99
N PHE A 159 4.93 -0.75 -25.84
CA PHE A 159 5.57 -0.18 -27.04
C PHE A 159 5.69 1.35 -26.99
N GLY A 160 5.40 1.95 -25.85
CA GLY A 160 5.42 3.39 -25.66
C GLY A 160 6.84 3.95 -25.51
N ARG A 161 6.99 5.24 -25.79
CA ARG A 161 8.21 5.98 -25.53
C ARG A 161 8.05 6.88 -24.30
N LEU A 162 9.14 7.09 -23.56
CA LEU A 162 9.17 8.07 -22.49
C LEU A 162 8.84 9.46 -23.06
N ARG A 163 7.76 10.06 -22.54
CA ARG A 163 7.41 11.44 -22.89
C ARG A 163 8.46 12.40 -22.31
N PRO A 164 8.67 13.61 -22.89
CA PRO A 164 9.72 14.53 -22.47
C PRO A 164 9.77 14.88 -20.98
N ALA A 165 8.62 14.88 -20.30
CA ALA A 165 8.52 15.15 -18.84
C ALA A 165 8.82 13.93 -17.95
N MET A 166 8.88 12.73 -18.49
CA MET A 166 9.06 11.50 -17.70
C MET A 166 10.46 11.33 -17.10
N PRO A 167 11.57 11.67 -17.80
CA PRO A 167 12.91 11.63 -17.21
C PRO A 167 13.02 12.49 -15.94
N ALA A 168 12.49 13.70 -15.95
CA ALA A 168 12.51 14.57 -14.76
C ALA A 168 11.71 14.00 -13.58
N ARG A 169 10.59 13.32 -13.84
CA ARG A 169 9.83 12.62 -12.79
C ARG A 169 10.59 11.41 -12.23
N LEU A 170 11.30 10.68 -13.09
CA LEU A 170 12.13 9.55 -12.71
C LEU A 170 13.28 10.01 -11.81
N ASP A 171 14.02 11.05 -12.22
CA ASP A 171 15.10 11.63 -11.43
C ASP A 171 14.59 12.16 -10.07
N ALA A 172 13.44 12.83 -10.07
CA ALA A 172 12.80 13.31 -8.85
C ALA A 172 12.41 12.16 -7.89
N ALA A 173 11.88 11.05 -8.40
CA ALA A 173 11.53 9.89 -7.59
C ALA A 173 12.78 9.23 -6.98
N ILE A 174 13.86 9.08 -7.75
CA ILE A 174 15.13 8.55 -7.27
C ILE A 174 15.74 9.47 -6.20
N ALA A 175 15.71 10.78 -6.43
CA ALA A 175 16.20 11.76 -5.47
C ALA A 175 15.37 11.77 -4.17
N ALA A 176 14.04 11.65 -4.27
CA ALA A 176 13.14 11.63 -3.11
C ALA A 176 13.44 10.49 -2.12
N VAL A 177 13.93 9.35 -2.61
CA VAL A 177 14.35 8.22 -1.76
C VAL A 177 15.85 8.21 -1.43
N GLY A 178 16.60 9.25 -1.83
CA GLY A 178 18.03 9.40 -1.55
C GLY A 178 18.93 8.40 -2.30
N LEU A 179 18.55 8.05 -3.54
CA LEU A 179 19.34 7.17 -4.42
C LEU A 179 20.01 7.90 -5.60
N THR A 180 20.14 9.22 -5.53
CA THR A 180 20.89 9.99 -6.52
C THR A 180 22.32 9.46 -6.65
N GLY A 181 22.78 9.21 -7.87
CA GLY A 181 24.07 8.61 -8.18
C GLY A 181 24.08 7.07 -8.22
N PHE A 182 22.92 6.43 -7.97
CA PHE A 182 22.76 4.98 -8.04
C PHE A 182 22.03 4.50 -9.31
N GLU A 183 21.64 5.40 -10.18
CA GLU A 183 20.75 5.16 -11.33
C GLU A 183 21.22 3.99 -12.19
N LYS A 184 22.53 3.94 -12.46
CA LYS A 184 23.18 2.94 -13.33
C LYS A 184 23.67 1.69 -12.57
N ARG A 185 23.47 1.61 -11.25
CA ARG A 185 23.85 0.42 -10.48
C ARG A 185 22.89 -0.71 -10.73
N SER A 186 23.42 -1.94 -10.87
CA SER A 186 22.60 -3.14 -10.91
C SER A 186 21.86 -3.31 -9.59
N ILE A 187 20.59 -3.75 -9.65
CA ILE A 187 19.78 -4.04 -8.46
C ILE A 187 20.41 -5.13 -7.58
N GLY A 188 21.16 -6.07 -8.15
CA GLY A 188 21.89 -7.11 -7.44
C GLY A 188 22.98 -6.57 -6.51
N SER A 189 23.53 -5.39 -6.80
CA SER A 189 24.59 -4.76 -6.02
C SER A 189 24.08 -3.90 -4.85
N LEU A 190 22.77 -3.73 -4.73
CA LEU A 190 22.15 -2.89 -3.70
C LEU A 190 22.11 -3.60 -2.34
N SER A 191 22.31 -2.83 -1.26
CA SER A 191 21.95 -3.32 0.07
C SER A 191 20.44 -3.50 0.21
N GLY A 192 19.98 -4.22 1.24
CA GLY A 192 18.54 -4.39 1.51
C GLY A 192 17.79 -3.05 1.60
N GLY A 193 18.33 -2.08 2.36
CA GLY A 193 17.72 -0.77 2.48
C GLY A 193 17.75 0.06 1.19
N GLN A 194 18.81 -0.06 0.36
CA GLN A 194 18.88 0.60 -0.95
C GLN A 194 17.85 0.01 -1.93
N MET A 195 17.68 -1.31 -1.92
CA MET A 195 16.67 -1.98 -2.73
C MET A 195 15.26 -1.54 -2.33
N GLN A 196 14.98 -1.47 -1.02
CA GLN A 196 13.70 -1.02 -0.52
C GLN A 196 13.38 0.42 -0.97
N ARG A 197 14.37 1.32 -0.87
CA ARG A 197 14.23 2.70 -1.37
C ARG A 197 13.95 2.74 -2.88
N ALA A 198 14.60 1.90 -3.68
CA ALA A 198 14.35 1.82 -5.12
C ALA A 198 12.92 1.35 -5.43
N LEU A 199 12.40 0.40 -4.66
CA LEU A 199 11.02 -0.06 -4.77
C LEU A 199 10.01 1.05 -4.38
N PHE A 200 10.30 1.83 -3.34
CA PHE A 200 9.47 2.99 -3.00
C PHE A 200 9.52 4.08 -4.08
N ALA A 201 10.67 4.32 -4.70
CA ALA A 201 10.77 5.24 -5.85
C ALA A 201 9.89 4.78 -7.03
N ARG A 202 9.82 3.45 -7.29
CA ARG A 202 8.90 2.87 -8.27
C ARG A 202 7.44 3.17 -7.92
N LEU A 203 7.04 3.00 -6.65
CA LEU A 203 5.67 3.30 -6.19
C LEU A 203 5.34 4.79 -6.32
N LEU A 204 6.29 5.69 -6.00
CA LEU A 204 6.14 7.14 -6.20
C LEU A 204 5.81 7.49 -7.65
N LEU A 205 6.50 6.85 -8.61
CA LEU A 205 6.25 7.06 -10.04
C LEU A 205 4.92 6.51 -10.51
N GLN A 206 4.48 5.39 -9.95
CA GLN A 206 3.20 4.77 -10.29
C GLN A 206 2.04 5.70 -9.92
N ASP A 207 2.15 6.44 -8.81
CA ASP A 207 1.19 7.47 -8.39
C ASP A 207 -0.22 6.89 -8.21
N ALA A 208 -0.29 5.77 -7.50
CA ALA A 208 -1.51 5.00 -7.29
C ALA A 208 -2.34 5.55 -6.12
N ARG A 209 -3.68 5.36 -6.19
CA ARG A 209 -4.62 5.75 -5.14
C ARG A 209 -4.77 4.68 -4.05
N LEU A 210 -4.56 3.40 -4.41
CA LEU A 210 -4.52 2.27 -3.49
C LEU A 210 -3.10 1.72 -3.44
N VAL A 211 -2.47 1.73 -2.27
CA VAL A 211 -1.08 1.30 -2.06
C VAL A 211 -1.06 0.12 -1.09
N LEU A 212 -0.55 -1.00 -1.56
CA LEU A 212 -0.43 -2.25 -0.83
C LEU A 212 1.06 -2.51 -0.54
N LEU A 213 1.43 -2.63 0.73
CA LEU A 213 2.81 -2.77 1.16
C LEU A 213 3.00 -4.07 1.94
N ASP A 214 3.83 -4.98 1.44
CA ASP A 214 4.15 -6.22 2.13
C ASP A 214 5.52 -6.11 2.80
N GLU A 215 5.54 -6.03 4.12
CA GLU A 215 6.72 -5.86 4.98
C GLU A 215 7.65 -4.73 4.52
N PRO A 216 7.15 -3.49 4.35
CA PRO A 216 7.90 -2.40 3.74
C PRO A 216 9.15 -1.99 4.51
N PHE A 217 9.29 -2.41 5.77
CA PHE A 217 10.39 -2.02 6.66
C PHE A 217 11.36 -3.17 6.98
N ALA A 218 11.25 -4.30 6.27
CA ALA A 218 12.16 -5.43 6.47
C ALA A 218 13.60 -5.06 6.08
N ALA A 219 14.57 -5.45 6.91
CA ALA A 219 16.00 -5.30 6.67
C ALA A 219 16.49 -3.87 6.36
N ILE A 220 15.84 -2.85 6.93
CA ILE A 220 16.24 -1.44 6.81
C ILE A 220 16.66 -0.85 8.15
N ASP A 221 17.52 0.15 8.11
CA ASP A 221 17.94 0.90 9.30
C ASP A 221 16.84 1.85 9.80
N SER A 222 16.93 2.22 11.08
CA SER A 222 15.92 3.07 11.75
C SER A 222 15.75 4.46 11.09
N LYS A 223 16.80 5.00 10.45
CA LYS A 223 16.71 6.29 9.75
C LYS A 223 15.90 6.14 8.47
N THR A 224 16.23 5.16 7.65
CA THR A 224 15.50 4.84 6.43
C THR A 224 14.04 4.53 6.74
N MET A 225 13.77 3.75 7.81
CA MET A 225 12.40 3.43 8.23
C MET A 225 11.59 4.70 8.52
N LYS A 226 12.17 5.68 9.25
CA LYS A 226 11.49 6.95 9.54
C LYS A 226 11.16 7.74 8.28
N ASP A 227 12.10 7.80 7.32
CA ASP A 227 11.89 8.49 6.04
C ASP A 227 10.73 7.85 5.25
N LEU A 228 10.68 6.51 5.19
CA LEU A 228 9.62 5.77 4.51
C LEU A 228 8.25 5.87 5.22
N ILE A 229 8.22 5.89 6.55
CA ILE A 229 6.99 6.14 7.32
C ILE A 229 6.45 7.54 7.02
N ASN A 230 7.31 8.56 6.94
CA ASN A 230 6.86 9.90 6.59
C ASN A 230 6.26 9.94 5.19
N LEU A 231 6.87 9.26 4.22
CA LEU A 231 6.34 9.13 2.86
C LEU A 231 4.95 8.45 2.85
N ILE A 232 4.76 7.40 3.63
CA ILE A 232 3.45 6.73 3.77
C ILE A 232 2.41 7.67 4.38
N LYS A 233 2.79 8.48 5.37
CA LYS A 233 1.91 9.49 5.97
C LYS A 233 1.55 10.60 4.99
N ASP A 234 2.50 11.01 4.15
CA ASP A 234 2.25 11.99 3.09
C ASP A 234 1.22 11.44 2.10
N TRP A 235 1.34 10.18 1.66
CA TRP A 235 0.35 9.51 0.82
C TRP A 235 -1.04 9.48 1.46
N HIS A 236 -1.12 9.13 2.75
CA HIS A 236 -2.38 9.15 3.49
C HIS A 236 -2.97 10.58 3.56
N SER A 237 -2.14 11.59 3.81
CA SER A 237 -2.57 12.99 3.85
C SER A 237 -3.08 13.51 2.49
N GLU A 238 -2.63 12.90 1.40
CA GLU A 238 -3.10 13.12 0.02
C GLU A 238 -4.42 12.38 -0.29
N GLY A 239 -4.98 11.65 0.68
CA GLY A 239 -6.23 10.90 0.53
C GLY A 239 -6.06 9.52 -0.11
N ARG A 240 -4.83 8.99 -0.22
CA ARG A 240 -4.61 7.63 -0.73
C ARG A 240 -4.97 6.60 0.33
N THR A 241 -5.48 5.48 -0.12
CA THR A 241 -5.73 4.31 0.72
C THR A 241 -4.45 3.49 0.83
N VAL A 242 -3.99 3.21 2.04
CA VAL A 242 -2.76 2.45 2.26
C VAL A 242 -3.02 1.26 3.17
N LEU A 243 -2.68 0.05 2.67
CA LEU A 243 -2.64 -1.18 3.46
C LEU A 243 -1.19 -1.64 3.60
N ALA A 244 -0.71 -1.82 4.82
CA ALA A 244 0.66 -2.27 5.08
C ALA A 244 0.70 -3.48 6.01
N VAL A 245 1.32 -4.57 5.57
CA VAL A 245 1.65 -5.72 6.41
C VAL A 245 2.85 -5.39 7.27
N LEU A 246 2.69 -5.46 8.58
CA LEU A 246 3.72 -5.10 9.55
C LEU A 246 3.84 -6.13 10.66
N HIS A 247 5.06 -6.27 11.22
CA HIS A 247 5.35 -7.19 12.34
C HIS A 247 5.59 -6.47 13.66
N ASP A 248 6.04 -5.20 13.62
CA ASP A 248 6.34 -4.44 14.82
C ASP A 248 5.11 -3.67 15.31
N ASN A 249 4.54 -4.15 16.41
CA ASN A 249 3.36 -3.54 17.04
C ASN A 249 3.62 -2.12 17.56
N ASN A 250 4.88 -1.77 17.90
CA ASN A 250 5.21 -0.43 18.34
C ASN A 250 5.11 0.57 17.18
N THR A 251 5.65 0.20 16.02
CA THR A 251 5.52 1.00 14.79
C THR A 251 4.06 1.15 14.38
N VAL A 252 3.27 0.07 14.46
CA VAL A 252 1.84 0.11 14.15
C VAL A 252 1.10 1.05 15.09
N GLY A 253 1.30 0.90 16.41
CA GLY A 253 0.65 1.74 17.43
C GLY A 253 0.99 3.22 17.31
N ALA A 254 2.21 3.55 16.88
CA ALA A 254 2.69 4.92 16.75
C ALA A 254 2.26 5.61 15.45
N HIS A 255 1.98 4.86 14.37
CA HIS A 255 1.89 5.45 13.03
C HIS A 255 0.64 5.08 12.24
N PHE A 256 -0.08 4.02 12.60
CA PHE A 256 -1.24 3.55 11.86
C PHE A 256 -2.52 3.72 12.69
N PRO A 257 -3.48 4.53 12.23
CA PRO A 257 -4.73 4.77 12.96
C PRO A 257 -5.66 3.56 12.95
N GLN A 258 -5.61 2.74 11.89
CA GLN A 258 -6.43 1.54 11.73
C GLN A 258 -5.56 0.29 11.69
N THR A 259 -6.08 -0.80 12.23
CA THR A 259 -5.40 -2.09 12.23
C THR A 259 -6.40 -3.22 11.94
N MET A 260 -5.99 -4.16 11.12
CA MET A 260 -6.64 -5.45 10.90
C MET A 260 -5.73 -6.53 11.46
N MET A 261 -6.20 -7.29 12.44
CA MET A 261 -5.48 -8.44 13.00
C MET A 261 -5.99 -9.73 12.36
N LEU A 262 -5.08 -10.44 11.68
CA LEU A 262 -5.36 -11.64 10.94
C LEU A 262 -4.63 -12.85 11.57
N ALA A 263 -5.33 -13.98 11.69
CA ALA A 263 -4.78 -15.26 12.10
C ALA A 263 -5.49 -16.38 11.35
N ARG A 264 -5.29 -16.42 10.02
CA ARG A 264 -6.06 -17.14 9.00
C ARG A 264 -7.51 -16.64 8.87
N GLU A 265 -8.13 -16.26 9.96
CA GLU A 265 -9.43 -15.60 10.03
C GLU A 265 -9.26 -14.20 10.60
N LEU A 266 -10.29 -13.38 10.52
CA LEU A 266 -10.31 -12.06 11.13
C LEU A 266 -10.42 -12.18 12.65
N VAL A 267 -9.39 -11.71 13.36
CA VAL A 267 -9.43 -11.63 14.82
C VAL A 267 -10.12 -10.34 15.28
N ALA A 268 -9.70 -9.22 14.71
CA ALA A 268 -10.29 -7.91 14.99
C ALA A 268 -9.91 -6.90 13.87
N HIS A 269 -10.78 -5.91 13.61
CA HIS A 269 -10.53 -4.80 12.72
C HIS A 269 -11.10 -3.50 13.31
N GLY A 270 -10.36 -2.40 13.18
CA GLY A 270 -10.79 -1.08 13.64
C GLY A 270 -9.65 -0.20 14.15
N PRO A 271 -9.95 0.77 15.02
CA PRO A 271 -8.93 1.64 15.60
C PRO A 271 -7.80 0.85 16.26
N THR A 272 -6.57 1.20 15.96
CA THR A 272 -5.35 0.46 16.39
C THR A 272 -5.32 0.24 17.90
N SER A 273 -5.72 1.22 18.70
CA SER A 273 -5.76 1.10 20.17
C SER A 273 -6.74 0.05 20.68
N LYS A 274 -7.79 -0.26 19.90
CA LYS A 274 -8.78 -1.30 20.25
C LYS A 274 -8.41 -2.68 19.71
N VAL A 275 -7.62 -2.75 18.67
CA VAL A 275 -7.21 -4.00 18.02
C VAL A 275 -5.93 -4.58 18.63
N LEU A 276 -4.90 -3.75 18.90
CA LEU A 276 -3.61 -4.19 19.44
C LEU A 276 -3.66 -4.47 20.96
N THR A 277 -4.67 -5.17 21.45
CA THR A 277 -4.76 -5.59 22.84
C THR A 277 -4.00 -6.90 23.06
N SER A 278 -3.55 -7.13 24.30
CA SER A 278 -2.89 -8.39 24.68
C SER A 278 -3.79 -9.61 24.47
N GLU A 279 -5.11 -9.44 24.68
CA GLU A 279 -6.13 -10.48 24.46
C GLU A 279 -6.19 -10.89 22.99
N ASN A 280 -6.32 -9.93 22.07
CA ASN A 280 -6.38 -10.19 20.64
C ASN A 280 -5.06 -10.81 20.13
N GLN A 281 -3.93 -10.36 20.63
CA GLN A 281 -2.61 -10.93 20.28
C GLN A 281 -2.48 -12.39 20.75
N PHE A 282 -2.97 -12.69 21.96
CA PHE A 282 -2.97 -14.04 22.48
C PHE A 282 -3.90 -14.95 21.66
N ARG A 283 -5.13 -14.50 21.38
CA ARG A 283 -6.09 -15.20 20.53
C ARG A 283 -5.51 -15.49 19.14
N ALA A 284 -4.88 -14.50 18.51
CA ALA A 284 -4.26 -14.67 17.21
C ALA A 284 -3.15 -15.74 17.19
N ARG A 285 -2.34 -15.82 18.26
CA ARG A 285 -1.30 -16.88 18.40
C ARG A 285 -1.93 -18.25 18.52
N GLN A 286 -2.91 -18.41 19.41
CA GLN A 286 -3.60 -19.69 19.61
C GLN A 286 -4.24 -20.22 18.32
N MET A 287 -4.90 -19.34 17.54
CA MET A 287 -5.52 -19.72 16.28
C MET A 287 -4.50 -20.23 15.25
N CYS A 288 -3.34 -19.63 15.16
CA CYS A 288 -2.28 -20.09 14.25
C CYS A 288 -1.61 -21.39 14.73
N GLU A 289 -1.40 -21.58 16.04
CA GLU A 289 -0.80 -22.78 16.61
C GLU A 289 -1.74 -23.99 16.47
N ALA A 290 -3.03 -23.83 16.72
CA ALA A 290 -4.03 -24.88 16.55
C ALA A 290 -4.10 -25.39 15.10
N CYS A 291 -3.87 -24.52 14.12
CA CYS A 291 -3.88 -24.89 12.70
C CYS A 291 -2.57 -25.49 12.21
N ALA A 292 -1.45 -25.35 12.92
CA ALA A 292 -0.17 -25.93 12.50
C ALA A 292 -0.15 -27.46 12.56
N GLY A 293 -1.07 -28.07 13.32
CA GLY A 293 -1.17 -29.51 13.53
C GLY A 293 -2.16 -30.26 12.62
N THR A 294 -2.98 -29.58 11.83
CA THR A 294 -3.99 -30.23 10.98
C THR A 294 -4.04 -29.58 9.60
N PRO A 295 -3.75 -30.32 8.51
CA PRO A 295 -4.04 -29.85 7.16
C PRO A 295 -5.57 -29.84 6.97
N HIS A 296 -6.20 -28.67 7.15
CA HIS A 296 -7.61 -28.50 6.80
C HIS A 296 -7.74 -28.45 5.28
N VAL A 297 -8.20 -29.53 4.69
CA VAL A 297 -8.66 -29.56 3.29
C VAL A 297 -10.05 -28.89 3.28
N CYS A 298 -10.21 -27.84 2.47
CA CYS A 298 -11.51 -27.22 2.20
C CYS A 298 -12.40 -28.25 1.48
N GLY A 299 -13.22 -28.98 2.21
CA GLY A 299 -14.18 -29.96 1.72
C GLY A 299 -15.49 -29.75 2.42
N LYS A 300 -16.53 -29.42 1.63
CA LYS A 300 -17.92 -29.40 2.11
C LYS A 300 -18.20 -30.69 2.88
N THR A 301 -18.43 -30.57 4.17
CA THR A 301 -19.19 -31.58 4.88
C THR A 301 -20.65 -31.37 4.44
N ALA A 302 -21.09 -32.16 3.46
CA ALA A 302 -22.50 -32.30 3.17
C ALA A 302 -23.14 -32.98 4.36
N ALA A 303 -24.08 -32.32 4.98
CA ALA A 303 -25.11 -32.91 5.81
C ALA A 303 -26.47 -32.63 5.17
#